data_ce44db0b911f22a9214830d89f2bc03d
#
_entry.id   ce44db0b911f22a9214830d89f2bc03d
#
_cell.length_a   1.000
_cell.length_b   1.000
_cell.length_c   1.000
_cell.angle_alpha   90.00
_cell.angle_beta   90.00
_cell.angle_gamma   90.00
#
_symmetry.space_group_name_H-M   'P 1'
#
loop_
_entity.id
_entity.type
_entity.pdbx_description
1 polymer ?
#
loop_
_entity_poly.entity_id
_entity_poly.type
_entity_poly.pdbx_seq_one_letter_code
_entity_poly.pdbx_strand_id
1 'polypeptide(L)'
;VALCRLLLQKPDMLLLDEPTNHLDAESVNWLEQHLAAYPGTVLAVTHDRYFLDNVAEWILELDRGRAYPYEGNYTTYLDAKASRIKVEGAKDVKRKKAIERELEWVRSNPKARQAKSKARLSRFEELVAEADRAAPIDTDMIQIPPGPRLGSTVIEAKALTKGFGDRILIDDLSFSLPRGGIVGIMGPNGVGKTTLFKMIVGEEQPDGGELKLGETVELSYVDQGRGGLDPKMTLWEVVSGGLDHIIVGKTDINSRAYVASFGFKGPDQQKPAGVLSGGERNRLNLALTLKTGGNVLLLDEPTNDLDVETLRSLEDALEEFPGCAVVISHDRWFLDKTATHILAWEGTEEEPGRWYWFEGGFSDYERNKVERLGEDAARPHRVTHRRLARD
;
A
#
# COMPACT_ATOMS: atom_id res chain seq x y z
N VAL A 1 -9.31 -16.67 -14.20
CA VAL A 1 -9.78 -17.37 -15.43
C VAL A 1 -9.43 -16.59 -16.68
N ALA A 2 -9.69 -15.27 -16.79
CA ALA A 2 -9.39 -14.47 -17.99
C ALA A 2 -7.89 -14.48 -18.32
N LEU A 3 -7.02 -14.19 -17.35
CA LEU A 3 -5.56 -14.21 -17.49
C LEU A 3 -5.07 -15.58 -17.97
N CYS A 4 -5.53 -16.69 -17.36
CA CYS A 4 -5.13 -18.04 -17.77
C CYS A 4 -5.49 -18.35 -19.24
N ARG A 5 -6.67 -17.91 -19.69
CA ARG A 5 -7.07 -18.09 -21.10
C ARG A 5 -6.19 -17.30 -22.04
N LEU A 6 -5.83 -16.07 -21.67
CA LEU A 6 -4.94 -15.21 -22.46
C LEU A 6 -3.54 -15.82 -22.59
N LEU A 7 -2.96 -16.29 -21.47
CA LEU A 7 -1.63 -16.91 -21.47
C LEU A 7 -1.58 -18.21 -22.28
N LEU A 8 -2.66 -19.02 -22.26
CA LEU A 8 -2.75 -20.23 -23.05
C LEU A 8 -2.83 -19.97 -24.56
N GLN A 9 -3.31 -18.79 -24.99
CA GLN A 9 -3.35 -18.43 -26.42
C GLN A 9 -1.98 -18.06 -26.97
N LYS A 10 -0.99 -17.76 -26.13
CA LYS A 10 0.37 -17.39 -26.49
C LYS A 10 0.46 -16.33 -27.60
N PRO A 11 -0.19 -15.17 -27.47
CA PRO A 11 -0.10 -14.10 -28.47
C PRO A 11 1.33 -13.53 -28.52
N ASP A 12 1.70 -12.90 -29.64
CA ASP A 12 3.02 -12.27 -29.80
C ASP A 12 3.22 -11.07 -28.85
N MET A 13 2.11 -10.47 -28.37
CA MET A 13 2.14 -9.34 -27.43
C MET A 13 1.06 -9.50 -26.37
N LEU A 14 1.45 -9.34 -25.11
CA LEU A 14 0.55 -9.28 -23.95
C LEU A 14 0.40 -7.84 -23.44
N LEU A 15 -0.83 -7.40 -23.25
CA LEU A 15 -1.17 -6.15 -22.57
C LEU A 15 -1.87 -6.50 -21.26
N LEU A 16 -1.23 -6.19 -20.15
CA LEU A 16 -1.69 -6.57 -18.81
C LEU A 16 -1.91 -5.30 -17.98
N ASP A 17 -3.07 -5.19 -17.36
CA ASP A 17 -3.44 -4.10 -16.47
C ASP A 17 -3.60 -4.68 -15.07
N GLU A 18 -2.73 -4.26 -14.14
CA GLU A 18 -2.64 -4.73 -12.76
C GLU A 18 -2.74 -6.26 -12.63
N PRO A 19 -1.84 -7.03 -13.29
CA PRO A 19 -1.98 -8.48 -13.37
C PRO A 19 -1.76 -9.20 -12.04
N THR A 20 -1.14 -8.56 -11.07
CA THR A 20 -0.85 -9.09 -9.72
C THR A 20 -1.97 -8.79 -8.71
N ASN A 21 -2.87 -7.85 -9.02
CA ASN A 21 -3.96 -7.48 -8.12
C ASN A 21 -4.85 -8.68 -7.79
N HIS A 22 -5.17 -8.83 -6.51
CA HIS A 22 -6.00 -9.92 -5.96
C HIS A 22 -5.41 -11.33 -6.11
N LEU A 23 -4.19 -11.47 -6.61
CA LEU A 23 -3.46 -12.73 -6.60
C LEU A 23 -2.74 -12.88 -5.25
N ASP A 24 -2.70 -14.10 -4.77
CA ASP A 24 -1.83 -14.43 -3.63
C ASP A 24 -0.36 -14.51 -4.06
N ALA A 25 0.56 -14.44 -3.09
CA ALA A 25 2.00 -14.39 -3.35
C ALA A 25 2.51 -15.58 -4.18
N GLU A 26 1.90 -16.76 -4.03
CA GLU A 26 2.27 -17.96 -4.81
C GLU A 26 1.86 -17.82 -6.27
N SER A 27 0.64 -17.31 -6.51
CA SER A 27 0.14 -17.05 -7.88
C SER A 27 0.93 -15.95 -8.57
N VAL A 28 1.36 -14.91 -7.82
CA VAL A 28 2.23 -13.85 -8.34
C VAL A 28 3.60 -14.42 -8.73
N ASN A 29 4.23 -15.21 -7.87
CA ASN A 29 5.52 -15.86 -8.16
C ASN A 29 5.44 -16.77 -9.41
N TRP A 30 4.36 -17.54 -9.54
CA TRP A 30 4.13 -18.32 -10.74
C TRP A 30 4.02 -17.43 -11.99
N LEU A 31 3.28 -16.33 -11.90
CA LEU A 31 3.11 -15.39 -13.00
C LEU A 31 4.44 -14.75 -13.41
N GLU A 32 5.25 -14.32 -12.45
CA GLU A 32 6.60 -13.77 -12.66
C GLU A 32 7.46 -14.75 -13.46
N GLN A 33 7.55 -16.00 -13.02
CA GLN A 33 8.34 -17.05 -13.72
C GLN A 33 7.82 -17.31 -15.14
N HIS A 34 6.49 -17.31 -15.31
CA HIS A 34 5.87 -17.52 -16.61
C HIS A 34 6.17 -16.37 -17.57
N LEU A 35 6.07 -15.12 -17.11
CA LEU A 35 6.31 -13.94 -17.94
C LEU A 35 7.79 -13.71 -18.23
N ALA A 36 8.69 -14.01 -17.29
CA ALA A 36 10.14 -13.97 -17.54
C ALA A 36 10.59 -14.96 -18.64
N ALA A 37 9.87 -16.08 -18.81
CA ALA A 37 10.12 -17.05 -19.86
C ALA A 37 9.24 -16.85 -21.11
N TYR A 38 8.44 -15.80 -21.16
CA TYR A 38 7.50 -15.58 -22.26
C TYR A 38 8.24 -15.13 -23.53
N PRO A 39 8.01 -15.79 -24.69
CA PRO A 39 8.78 -15.49 -25.91
C PRO A 39 8.32 -14.21 -26.63
N GLY A 40 7.15 -13.67 -26.30
CA GLY A 40 6.57 -12.47 -26.89
C GLY A 40 6.86 -11.20 -26.07
N THR A 41 6.36 -10.07 -26.55
CA THR A 41 6.47 -8.79 -25.83
C THR A 41 5.41 -8.69 -24.74
N VAL A 42 5.80 -8.29 -23.53
CA VAL A 42 4.89 -8.03 -22.43
C VAL A 42 4.89 -6.54 -22.09
N LEU A 43 3.74 -5.90 -22.12
CA LEU A 43 3.52 -4.56 -21.60
C LEU A 43 2.54 -4.65 -20.43
N ALA A 44 3.03 -4.37 -19.22
CA ALA A 44 2.23 -4.42 -18.01
C ALA A 44 2.14 -3.03 -17.35
N VAL A 45 0.94 -2.67 -16.90
CA VAL A 45 0.72 -1.57 -15.96
C VAL A 45 0.59 -2.19 -14.58
N THR A 46 1.44 -1.81 -13.64
CA THR A 46 1.40 -2.38 -12.29
C THR A 46 2.07 -1.48 -11.26
N HIS A 47 1.64 -1.59 -10.02
CA HIS A 47 2.25 -0.99 -8.83
C HIS A 47 3.07 -2.00 -8.01
N ASP A 48 3.08 -3.27 -8.39
CA ASP A 48 3.86 -4.33 -7.73
C ASP A 48 5.35 -4.18 -8.04
N ARG A 49 6.09 -3.72 -7.05
CA ARG A 49 7.53 -3.41 -7.17
C ARG A 49 8.41 -4.65 -7.32
N TYR A 50 8.04 -5.77 -6.66
CA TYR A 50 8.74 -7.04 -6.83
C TYR A 50 8.55 -7.60 -8.23
N PHE A 51 7.31 -7.54 -8.72
CA PHE A 51 7.00 -7.94 -10.09
C PHE A 51 7.82 -7.12 -11.10
N LEU A 52 7.89 -5.79 -10.94
CA LEU A 52 8.70 -4.92 -11.79
C LEU A 52 10.20 -5.25 -11.66
N ASP A 53 10.69 -5.58 -10.47
CA ASP A 53 12.10 -5.89 -10.27
C ASP A 53 12.49 -7.25 -10.88
N ASN A 54 11.59 -8.23 -10.85
CA ASN A 54 11.83 -9.60 -11.32
C ASN A 54 11.56 -9.81 -12.82
N VAL A 55 10.61 -9.03 -13.41
CA VAL A 55 10.12 -9.29 -14.77
C VAL A 55 10.48 -8.18 -15.75
N ALA A 56 10.56 -6.91 -15.30
CA ALA A 56 10.76 -5.79 -16.21
C ALA A 56 12.22 -5.64 -16.66
N GLU A 57 12.41 -5.55 -17.97
CA GLU A 57 13.68 -5.14 -18.59
C GLU A 57 13.71 -3.63 -18.88
N TRP A 58 12.53 -3.03 -19.00
CA TRP A 58 12.31 -1.60 -19.22
C TRP A 58 11.16 -1.10 -18.37
N ILE A 59 11.30 0.10 -17.80
CA ILE A 59 10.24 0.81 -17.09
C ILE A 59 9.94 2.11 -17.81
N LEU A 60 8.65 2.33 -18.12
CA LEU A 60 8.14 3.57 -18.68
C LEU A 60 7.38 4.33 -17.59
N GLU A 61 8.00 5.36 -17.02
CA GLU A 61 7.34 6.23 -16.05
C GLU A 61 6.50 7.28 -16.78
N LEU A 62 5.24 7.40 -16.40
CA LEU A 62 4.35 8.48 -16.83
C LEU A 62 4.25 9.52 -15.72
N ASP A 63 4.85 10.67 -15.92
CA ASP A 63 4.87 11.75 -14.94
C ASP A 63 4.46 13.08 -15.58
N ARG A 64 3.38 13.70 -15.09
CA ARG A 64 2.87 15.01 -15.54
C ARG A 64 2.70 15.14 -17.06
N GLY A 65 2.14 14.07 -17.67
CA GLY A 65 1.90 14.02 -19.11
C GLY A 65 3.16 13.83 -19.95
N ARG A 66 4.29 13.46 -19.35
CA ARG A 66 5.52 13.06 -20.01
C ARG A 66 5.82 11.60 -19.74
N ALA A 67 6.49 10.96 -20.67
CA ALA A 67 6.93 9.58 -20.58
C ALA A 67 8.47 9.54 -20.47
N TYR A 68 8.96 8.84 -19.47
CA TYR A 68 10.41 8.66 -19.21
C TYR A 68 10.74 7.18 -19.25
N PRO A 69 11.45 6.71 -20.31
CA PRO A 69 11.90 5.33 -20.38
C PRO A 69 13.18 5.14 -19.56
N TYR A 70 13.24 4.04 -18.83
CA TYR A 70 14.40 3.58 -18.07
C TYR A 70 14.71 2.15 -18.45
N GLU A 71 15.95 1.88 -18.81
CA GLU A 71 16.43 0.52 -19.01
C GLU A 71 16.78 -0.12 -17.67
N GLY A 72 16.32 -1.36 -17.47
CA GLY A 72 16.55 -2.14 -16.29
C GLY A 72 15.29 -2.36 -15.45
N ASN A 73 15.48 -2.94 -14.27
CA ASN A 73 14.45 -3.30 -13.32
C ASN A 73 14.04 -2.12 -12.41
N TYR A 74 13.16 -2.38 -11.43
CA TYR A 74 12.66 -1.35 -10.52
C TYR A 74 13.76 -0.72 -9.67
N THR A 75 14.73 -1.50 -9.20
CA THR A 75 15.86 -1.00 -8.40
C THR A 75 16.70 0.01 -9.21
N THR A 76 17.05 -0.32 -10.44
CA THR A 76 17.82 0.59 -11.33
C THR A 76 17.02 1.84 -11.71
N TYR A 77 15.70 1.71 -11.89
CA TYR A 77 14.80 2.83 -12.12
C TYR A 77 14.82 3.82 -10.93
N LEU A 78 14.82 3.33 -9.68
CA LEU A 78 14.87 4.21 -8.50
C LEU A 78 16.12 5.07 -8.45
N ASP A 79 17.28 4.48 -8.74
CA ASP A 79 18.56 5.20 -8.78
C ASP A 79 18.58 6.26 -9.89
N ALA A 80 18.09 5.90 -11.07
CA ALA A 80 17.99 6.81 -12.20
C ALA A 80 17.00 7.95 -11.93
N LYS A 81 15.84 7.66 -11.33
CA LYS A 81 14.85 8.67 -10.92
C LYS A 81 15.40 9.63 -9.87
N ALA A 82 16.09 9.12 -8.83
CA ALA A 82 16.73 9.95 -7.82
C ALA A 82 17.76 10.91 -8.43
N SER A 83 18.54 10.43 -9.38
CA SER A 83 19.51 11.23 -10.13
C SER A 83 18.83 12.31 -10.98
N ARG A 84 17.72 11.99 -11.67
CA ARG A 84 16.90 12.93 -12.45
C ARG A 84 16.37 14.04 -11.56
N ILE A 85 15.72 13.70 -10.44
CA ILE A 85 15.13 14.66 -9.50
C ILE A 85 16.20 15.61 -8.96
N LYS A 86 17.39 15.11 -8.65
CA LYS A 86 18.53 15.93 -8.19
C LYS A 86 18.94 16.98 -9.23
N VAL A 87 18.97 16.59 -10.50
CA VAL A 87 19.30 17.50 -11.61
C VAL A 87 18.17 18.50 -11.86
N GLU A 88 16.92 18.05 -11.82
CA GLU A 88 15.74 18.91 -12.00
C GLU A 88 15.61 19.91 -10.84
N GLY A 89 15.77 19.48 -9.58
CA GLY A 89 15.77 20.35 -8.42
C GLY A 89 16.85 21.43 -8.48
N ALA A 90 18.04 21.12 -8.98
CA ALA A 90 19.09 22.13 -9.21
C ALA A 90 18.72 23.13 -10.31
N LYS A 91 18.00 22.69 -11.35
CA LYS A 91 17.47 23.58 -12.40
C LYS A 91 16.35 24.48 -11.87
N ASP A 92 15.47 23.95 -11.00
CA ASP A 92 14.35 24.71 -10.41
C ASP A 92 14.84 25.81 -9.46
N VAL A 93 15.88 25.55 -8.66
CA VAL A 93 16.52 26.60 -7.83
C VAL A 93 17.10 27.73 -8.70
N LYS A 94 17.73 27.38 -9.82
CA LYS A 94 18.24 28.40 -10.76
C LYS A 94 17.09 29.19 -11.42
N ARG A 95 16.01 28.50 -11.77
CA ARG A 95 14.80 29.08 -12.35
C ARG A 95 14.09 30.02 -11.36
N LYS A 96 13.90 29.62 -10.10
CA LYS A 96 13.35 30.46 -9.02
C LYS A 96 14.17 31.72 -8.83
N LYS A 97 15.51 31.62 -8.77
CA LYS A 97 16.40 32.80 -8.68
C LYS A 97 16.31 33.71 -9.91
N ALA A 98 16.08 33.16 -11.10
CA ALA A 98 15.88 33.94 -12.31
C ALA A 98 14.56 34.72 -12.28
N ILE A 99 13.47 34.08 -11.82
CA ILE A 99 12.15 34.68 -11.64
C ILE A 99 12.21 35.81 -10.58
N GLU A 100 12.85 35.55 -9.44
CA GLU A 100 13.04 36.56 -8.38
C GLU A 100 13.76 37.81 -8.89
N ARG A 101 14.86 37.66 -9.63
CA ARG A 101 15.59 38.77 -10.24
C ARG A 101 14.75 39.57 -11.25
N GLU A 102 13.94 38.86 -12.03
CA GLU A 102 13.06 39.49 -13.01
C GLU A 102 11.88 40.21 -12.33
N LEU A 103 11.36 39.68 -11.23
CA LEU A 103 10.37 40.34 -10.36
C LEU A 103 10.91 41.62 -9.71
N GLU A 104 12.13 41.58 -9.18
CA GLU A 104 12.79 42.73 -8.63
C GLU A 104 12.97 43.86 -9.68
N TRP A 105 13.37 43.47 -10.89
CA TRP A 105 13.50 44.41 -12.00
C TRP A 105 12.16 45.00 -12.43
N VAL A 106 11.09 44.23 -12.51
CA VAL A 106 9.72 44.67 -12.84
C VAL A 106 9.21 45.66 -11.77
N ARG A 107 9.54 45.46 -10.51
CA ARG A 107 9.15 46.31 -9.39
C ARG A 107 9.96 47.63 -9.34
N SER A 108 11.24 47.59 -9.71
CA SER A 108 12.15 48.74 -9.58
C SER A 108 12.06 49.76 -10.71
N ASN A 109 11.41 49.46 -11.84
CA ASN A 109 11.46 50.36 -13.01
C ASN A 109 10.10 50.65 -13.66
N PRO A 110 9.29 51.59 -13.08
CA PRO A 110 7.96 51.92 -13.60
C PRO A 110 7.95 52.69 -14.92
N LYS A 111 9.06 53.33 -15.33
CA LYS A 111 9.13 54.18 -16.50
C LYS A 111 9.59 53.52 -17.83
N ALA A 112 10.05 52.27 -17.82
CA ALA A 112 10.54 51.57 -19.03
C ALA A 112 9.45 50.77 -19.78
N ARG A 113 8.18 51.12 -19.63
CA ARG A 113 7.02 50.29 -20.00
C ARG A 113 6.65 50.24 -21.48
N GLN A 114 7.31 50.92 -22.42
CA GLN A 114 6.62 51.15 -23.72
C GLN A 114 7.04 50.36 -24.95
N ALA A 115 8.16 49.67 -25.06
CA ALA A 115 8.40 48.84 -26.25
C ALA A 115 9.25 47.58 -26.03
N LYS A 116 10.23 47.62 -25.11
CA LYS A 116 11.05 46.40 -24.78
C LYS A 116 10.43 45.51 -23.70
N SER A 117 9.31 45.95 -23.12
CA SER A 117 8.67 45.33 -21.98
C SER A 117 7.75 44.14 -22.38
N LYS A 118 7.18 44.16 -23.58
CA LYS A 118 6.20 43.15 -24.00
C LYS A 118 6.83 41.77 -24.19
N ALA A 119 7.99 41.71 -24.83
CA ALA A 119 8.73 40.45 -25.02
C ALA A 119 9.29 39.90 -23.69
N ARG A 120 9.64 40.80 -22.74
CA ARG A 120 10.16 40.39 -21.44
C ARG A 120 9.05 40.00 -20.47
N LEU A 121 7.89 40.63 -20.57
CA LEU A 121 6.67 40.24 -19.84
C LEU A 121 6.16 38.85 -20.32
N SER A 122 6.12 38.63 -21.63
CA SER A 122 5.77 37.36 -22.22
C SER A 122 6.73 36.25 -21.79
N ARG A 123 8.03 36.54 -21.75
CA ARG A 123 9.03 35.58 -21.26
C ARG A 123 8.91 35.31 -19.75
N PHE A 124 8.53 36.32 -18.97
CA PHE A 124 8.23 36.15 -17.53
C PHE A 124 6.98 35.30 -17.34
N GLU A 125 5.89 35.53 -18.09
CA GLU A 125 4.67 34.73 -18.06
C GLU A 125 4.94 33.26 -18.48
N GLU A 126 5.80 33.06 -19.50
CA GLU A 126 6.25 31.73 -19.90
C GLU A 126 7.05 31.02 -18.79
N LEU A 127 7.97 31.74 -18.11
CA LEU A 127 8.77 31.21 -16.99
C LEU A 127 7.92 30.88 -15.78
N VAL A 128 6.90 31.69 -15.47
CA VAL A 128 5.94 31.43 -14.39
C VAL A 128 5.06 30.21 -14.74
N ALA A 129 4.51 30.18 -15.96
CA ALA A 129 3.72 29.04 -16.41
C ALA A 129 4.52 27.73 -16.46
N GLU A 130 5.82 27.82 -16.77
CA GLU A 130 6.73 26.66 -16.74
C GLU A 130 7.10 26.27 -15.30
N ALA A 131 7.22 27.24 -14.38
CA ALA A 131 7.45 26.99 -12.96
C ALA A 131 6.22 26.37 -12.28
N ASP A 132 5.02 26.82 -12.62
CA ASP A 132 3.76 26.26 -12.11
C ASP A 132 3.54 24.80 -12.59
N ARG A 133 4.01 24.49 -13.82
CA ARG A 133 4.02 23.10 -14.31
C ARG A 133 5.08 22.22 -13.65
N ALA A 134 6.16 22.84 -13.17
CA ALA A 134 7.30 22.16 -12.54
C ALA A 134 7.22 22.18 -11.00
N ALA A 135 6.17 22.76 -10.41
CA ALA A 135 6.00 22.76 -8.96
C ALA A 135 6.00 21.30 -8.45
N PRO A 136 6.82 20.96 -7.43
CA PRO A 136 6.76 19.66 -6.82
C PRO A 136 5.32 19.43 -6.38
N ILE A 137 4.78 18.23 -6.64
CA ILE A 137 3.63 17.77 -5.89
C ILE A 137 4.16 17.68 -4.47
N ASP A 138 3.71 18.58 -3.59
CA ASP A 138 3.90 18.40 -2.16
C ASP A 138 3.29 17.04 -1.87
N THR A 139 4.14 16.06 -1.59
CA THR A 139 3.68 14.74 -1.16
C THR A 139 3.12 14.99 0.22
N ASP A 140 1.80 15.20 0.27
CA ASP A 140 1.06 15.26 1.52
C ASP A 140 1.34 13.94 2.24
N MET A 141 2.21 13.95 3.25
CA MET A 141 2.63 12.75 3.96
C MET A 141 1.44 12.23 4.77
N ILE A 142 1.19 10.92 4.67
CA ILE A 142 0.22 10.25 5.53
C ILE A 142 0.73 10.39 6.97
N GLN A 143 -0.15 10.84 7.87
CA GLN A 143 0.13 10.95 9.29
C GLN A 143 -0.74 9.96 10.06
N ILE A 144 -0.10 9.12 10.86
CA ILE A 144 -0.79 8.19 11.76
C ILE A 144 -0.68 8.75 13.18
N PRO A 145 -1.81 9.14 13.79
CA PRO A 145 -1.78 9.71 15.13
C PRO A 145 -1.36 8.66 16.16
N PRO A 146 -0.48 8.99 17.10
CA PRO A 146 -0.18 8.09 18.19
C PRO A 146 -1.40 7.93 19.09
N GLY A 147 -1.79 6.67 19.32
CA GLY A 147 -2.79 6.33 20.33
C GLY A 147 -2.24 6.41 21.76
N PRO A 148 -3.00 5.96 22.76
CA PRO A 148 -2.53 5.87 24.14
C PRO A 148 -1.36 4.89 24.25
N ARG A 149 -0.57 5.03 25.33
CA ARG A 149 0.61 4.19 25.56
C ARG A 149 0.20 2.74 25.76
N LEU A 150 0.78 1.83 24.99
CA LEU A 150 0.61 0.38 25.12
C LEU A 150 1.20 -0.15 26.43
N GLY A 151 0.50 -1.09 27.04
CA GLY A 151 0.98 -1.94 28.13
C GLY A 151 2.01 -2.98 27.70
N SER A 152 2.35 -3.92 28.56
CA SER A 152 3.29 -5.02 28.25
C SER A 152 2.67 -6.07 27.32
N THR A 153 1.39 -6.36 27.50
CA THR A 153 0.62 -7.28 26.65
C THR A 153 -0.11 -6.48 25.60
N VAL A 154 0.04 -6.87 24.32
CA VAL A 154 -0.69 -6.27 23.19
C VAL A 154 -1.71 -7.28 22.66
N ILE A 155 -1.28 -8.29 21.94
CA ILE A 155 -2.13 -9.40 21.47
C ILE A 155 -1.39 -10.69 21.76
N GLU A 156 -2.01 -11.59 22.50
CA GLU A 156 -1.51 -12.94 22.76
C GLU A 156 -2.50 -13.98 22.30
N ALA A 157 -2.06 -14.91 21.50
CA ALA A 157 -2.81 -16.11 21.09
C ALA A 157 -2.12 -17.34 21.66
N LYS A 158 -2.89 -18.28 22.24
CA LYS A 158 -2.40 -19.54 22.80
C LYS A 158 -3.27 -20.69 22.28
N ALA A 159 -2.65 -21.60 21.55
CA ALA A 159 -3.29 -22.79 21.00
C ALA A 159 -4.60 -22.48 20.26
N LEU A 160 -4.63 -21.35 19.54
CA LEU A 160 -5.82 -20.84 18.88
C LEU A 160 -6.26 -21.79 17.76
N THR A 161 -7.52 -22.17 17.78
CA THR A 161 -8.12 -23.07 16.79
C THR A 161 -9.40 -22.48 16.25
N LYS A 162 -9.58 -22.53 14.92
CA LYS A 162 -10.77 -22.05 14.23
C LYS A 162 -11.03 -22.80 12.95
N GLY A 163 -12.29 -23.22 12.77
CA GLY A 163 -12.77 -23.85 11.55
C GLY A 163 -14.19 -23.42 11.21
N PHE A 164 -14.65 -23.76 10.01
CA PHE A 164 -16.04 -23.60 9.57
C PHE A 164 -16.49 -24.90 8.89
N GLY A 165 -17.49 -25.56 9.49
CA GLY A 165 -17.94 -26.88 9.04
C GLY A 165 -16.78 -27.86 9.06
N ASP A 166 -16.47 -28.44 7.93
CA ASP A 166 -15.42 -29.44 7.79
C ASP A 166 -14.03 -28.84 7.49
N ARG A 167 -13.92 -27.52 7.49
CA ARG A 167 -12.67 -26.84 7.08
C ARG A 167 -11.98 -26.21 8.27
N ILE A 168 -10.78 -26.70 8.59
CA ILE A 168 -9.88 -26.07 9.58
C ILE A 168 -9.11 -24.95 8.88
N LEU A 169 -9.15 -23.74 9.46
CA LEU A 169 -8.42 -22.56 8.99
C LEU A 169 -7.20 -22.28 9.85
N ILE A 170 -7.33 -22.47 11.16
CA ILE A 170 -6.29 -22.22 12.15
C ILE A 170 -6.29 -23.41 13.10
N ASP A 171 -5.10 -23.99 13.31
CA ASP A 171 -4.92 -25.14 14.20
C ASP A 171 -3.68 -24.89 15.08
N ASP A 172 -3.87 -24.90 16.40
CA ASP A 172 -2.83 -24.73 17.42
C ASP A 172 -1.93 -23.50 17.21
N LEU A 173 -2.49 -22.36 16.76
CA LEU A 173 -1.72 -21.15 16.54
C LEU A 173 -1.42 -20.44 17.85
N SER A 174 -0.13 -20.23 18.12
CA SER A 174 0.35 -19.45 19.27
C SER A 174 1.31 -18.35 18.79
N PHE A 175 1.05 -17.11 19.19
CA PHE A 175 1.92 -15.96 18.92
C PHE A 175 1.72 -14.86 19.97
N SER A 176 2.68 -13.94 20.04
CA SER A 176 2.60 -12.74 20.87
C SER A 176 3.07 -11.53 20.05
N LEU A 177 2.21 -10.54 19.89
CA LEU A 177 2.58 -9.28 19.26
C LEU A 177 3.37 -8.42 20.25
N PRO A 178 4.66 -8.14 20.00
CA PRO A 178 5.45 -7.28 20.85
C PRO A 178 5.08 -5.81 20.67
N ARG A 179 5.40 -4.98 21.66
CA ARG A 179 5.22 -3.52 21.59
C ARG A 179 6.06 -2.94 20.46
N GLY A 180 5.47 -2.05 19.67
CA GLY A 180 6.11 -1.46 18.50
C GLY A 180 6.31 -2.46 17.35
N GLY A 181 5.76 -3.69 17.48
CA GLY A 181 5.83 -4.68 16.42
C GLY A 181 4.86 -4.39 15.29
N ILE A 182 5.33 -4.62 14.06
CA ILE A 182 4.50 -4.63 12.86
C ILE A 182 4.48 -6.07 12.35
N VAL A 183 3.31 -6.69 12.33
CA VAL A 183 3.13 -8.08 11.90
C VAL A 183 2.52 -8.12 10.51
N GLY A 184 3.24 -8.70 9.57
CA GLY A 184 2.71 -9.06 8.25
C GLY A 184 2.02 -10.42 8.29
N ILE A 185 0.75 -10.49 7.94
CA ILE A 185 0.01 -11.75 7.79
C ILE A 185 -0.06 -12.10 6.32
N MET A 186 0.41 -13.30 5.97
CA MET A 186 0.46 -13.76 4.59
C MET A 186 -0.01 -15.20 4.42
N GLY A 187 -0.44 -15.52 3.22
CA GLY A 187 -0.93 -16.84 2.83
C GLY A 187 -1.95 -16.76 1.71
N PRO A 188 -2.32 -17.87 1.09
CA PRO A 188 -3.30 -17.94 0.01
C PRO A 188 -4.65 -17.34 0.37
N ASN A 189 -5.46 -17.03 -0.64
CA ASN A 189 -6.80 -16.54 -0.41
C ASN A 189 -7.69 -17.63 0.23
N GLY A 190 -8.45 -17.22 1.24
CA GLY A 190 -9.39 -18.08 1.93
C GLY A 190 -8.79 -19.00 3.03
N VAL A 191 -7.51 -18.83 3.42
CA VAL A 191 -6.88 -19.64 4.49
C VAL A 191 -7.23 -19.18 5.90
N GLY A 192 -7.95 -18.03 6.05
CA GLY A 192 -8.39 -17.56 7.36
C GLY A 192 -7.78 -16.25 7.83
N LYS A 193 -7.04 -15.50 6.97
CA LYS A 193 -6.44 -14.19 7.32
C LYS A 193 -7.49 -13.21 7.90
N THR A 194 -8.54 -12.93 7.15
CA THR A 194 -9.63 -12.05 7.60
C THR A 194 -10.41 -12.64 8.79
N THR A 195 -10.48 -13.97 8.92
CA THR A 195 -11.09 -14.62 10.10
C THR A 195 -10.28 -14.33 11.36
N LEU A 196 -8.94 -14.35 11.27
CA LEU A 196 -8.07 -13.97 12.39
C LEU A 196 -8.31 -12.50 12.79
N PHE A 197 -8.45 -11.58 11.83
CA PHE A 197 -8.83 -10.19 12.13
C PHE A 197 -10.16 -10.09 12.86
N LYS A 198 -11.18 -10.82 12.38
CA LYS A 198 -12.49 -10.85 13.03
C LYS A 198 -12.45 -11.38 14.46
N MET A 199 -11.57 -12.35 14.74
CA MET A 199 -11.35 -12.82 16.10
C MET A 199 -10.66 -11.76 16.96
N ILE A 200 -9.67 -11.03 16.42
CA ILE A 200 -8.99 -9.95 17.15
C ILE A 200 -9.98 -8.82 17.49
N VAL A 201 -10.88 -8.43 16.59
CA VAL A 201 -11.89 -7.40 16.86
C VAL A 201 -13.09 -7.91 17.68
N GLY A 202 -13.17 -9.24 17.93
CA GLY A 202 -14.25 -9.85 18.73
C GLY A 202 -15.55 -10.10 17.94
N GLU A 203 -15.53 -9.97 16.61
CA GLU A 203 -16.68 -10.30 15.74
C GLU A 203 -16.85 -11.81 15.56
N GLU A 204 -15.78 -12.58 15.73
CA GLU A 204 -15.78 -14.03 15.65
C GLU A 204 -15.13 -14.62 16.90
N GLN A 205 -15.57 -15.79 17.34
CA GLN A 205 -15.00 -16.48 18.50
C GLN A 205 -14.13 -17.65 18.03
N PRO A 206 -12.98 -17.91 18.69
CA PRO A 206 -12.23 -19.12 18.44
C PRO A 206 -13.03 -20.36 18.86
N ASP A 207 -12.78 -21.48 18.22
CA ASP A 207 -13.37 -22.76 18.57
C ASP A 207 -12.58 -23.45 19.71
N GLY A 208 -11.29 -23.08 19.85
CA GLY A 208 -10.41 -23.54 20.92
C GLY A 208 -9.25 -22.57 21.15
N GLY A 209 -8.57 -22.74 22.28
CA GLY A 209 -7.48 -21.87 22.69
C GLY A 209 -7.93 -20.55 23.30
N GLU A 210 -7.02 -19.61 23.43
CA GLU A 210 -7.24 -18.29 24.04
C GLU A 210 -6.66 -17.18 23.17
N LEU A 211 -7.44 -16.14 22.92
CA LEU A 211 -7.00 -14.89 22.31
C LEU A 211 -7.21 -13.74 23.31
N LYS A 212 -6.13 -13.12 23.74
CA LYS A 212 -6.13 -12.06 24.74
C LYS A 212 -5.62 -10.74 24.16
N LEU A 213 -6.41 -9.71 24.33
CA LEU A 213 -6.02 -8.32 24.09
C LEU A 213 -5.57 -7.67 25.40
N GLY A 214 -4.53 -6.86 25.36
CA GLY A 214 -4.08 -6.08 26.51
C GLY A 214 -5.12 -5.01 26.88
N GLU A 215 -5.23 -4.69 28.18
CA GLU A 215 -6.21 -3.72 28.70
C GLU A 215 -6.05 -2.30 28.13
N THR A 216 -4.86 -1.97 27.65
CA THR A 216 -4.54 -0.64 27.08
C THR A 216 -4.64 -0.61 25.56
N VAL A 217 -5.06 -1.70 24.93
CA VAL A 217 -5.20 -1.80 23.48
C VAL A 217 -6.44 -1.05 23.03
N GLU A 218 -6.23 -0.10 22.13
CA GLU A 218 -7.27 0.58 21.36
C GLU A 218 -7.08 0.21 19.88
N LEU A 219 -7.98 -0.64 19.39
CA LEU A 219 -7.93 -1.09 17.99
C LEU A 219 -8.40 0.00 17.06
N SER A 220 -7.67 0.20 15.97
CA SER A 220 -8.11 0.96 14.80
C SER A 220 -8.32 0.01 13.64
N TYR A 221 -9.58 -0.21 13.30
CA TYR A 221 -10.01 -1.13 12.24
C TYR A 221 -11.26 -0.61 11.55
N VAL A 222 -11.29 -0.66 10.24
CA VAL A 222 -12.50 -0.41 9.44
C VAL A 222 -12.80 -1.66 8.62
N ASP A 223 -13.96 -2.24 8.88
CA ASP A 223 -14.46 -3.39 8.12
C ASP A 223 -14.77 -2.97 6.67
N GLN A 224 -14.11 -3.62 5.72
CA GLN A 224 -14.33 -3.39 4.28
C GLN A 224 -15.74 -3.79 3.80
N GLY A 225 -16.45 -4.64 4.57
CA GLY A 225 -17.75 -5.20 4.20
C GLY A 225 -18.97 -4.41 4.70
N ARG A 226 -18.82 -3.56 5.72
CA ARG A 226 -19.95 -2.82 6.29
C ARG A 226 -20.05 -1.44 5.66
N GLY A 227 -20.83 -1.35 4.61
CA GLY A 227 -21.24 -0.12 3.93
C GLY A 227 -22.04 0.83 4.84
N GLY A 228 -21.35 1.44 5.82
CA GLY A 228 -21.91 2.55 6.61
C GLY A 228 -21.72 3.91 5.94
N LEU A 229 -21.15 3.94 4.73
CA LEU A 229 -20.97 5.20 4.02
C LEU A 229 -22.28 5.63 3.37
N ASP A 230 -22.74 6.84 3.68
CA ASP A 230 -23.86 7.42 2.91
C ASP A 230 -23.40 7.63 1.46
N PRO A 231 -24.01 6.93 0.48
CA PRO A 231 -23.59 7.01 -0.91
C PRO A 231 -23.74 8.41 -1.52
N LYS A 232 -24.46 9.30 -0.88
CA LYS A 232 -24.70 10.68 -1.35
C LYS A 232 -23.65 11.66 -0.83
N MET A 233 -22.99 11.35 0.30
CA MET A 233 -21.94 12.21 0.83
C MET A 233 -20.72 12.18 -0.10
N THR A 234 -20.08 13.33 -0.23
CA THR A 234 -18.79 13.39 -0.96
C THR A 234 -17.71 12.71 -0.14
N LEU A 235 -16.65 12.25 -0.80
CA LEU A 235 -15.49 11.64 -0.17
C LEU A 235 -14.94 12.53 0.95
N TRP A 236 -14.81 13.83 0.69
CA TRP A 236 -14.37 14.81 1.69
C TRP A 236 -15.31 14.89 2.88
N GLU A 237 -16.64 14.94 2.68
CA GLU A 237 -17.62 14.97 3.76
C GLU A 237 -17.57 13.69 4.62
N VAL A 238 -17.38 12.52 4.01
CA VAL A 238 -17.24 11.25 4.73
C VAL A 238 -16.05 11.29 5.70
N VAL A 239 -14.91 11.82 5.26
CA VAL A 239 -13.71 11.91 6.10
C VAL A 239 -13.80 13.05 7.12
N SER A 240 -14.27 14.21 6.68
CA SER A 240 -14.23 15.45 7.48
C SER A 240 -15.48 15.70 8.34
N GLY A 241 -16.61 15.04 8.01
CA GLY A 241 -17.92 15.43 8.58
C GLY A 241 -18.36 16.82 8.12
N GLY A 242 -17.82 17.34 7.00
CA GLY A 242 -18.09 18.69 6.49
C GLY A 242 -17.26 19.80 7.14
N LEU A 243 -16.26 19.46 7.97
CA LEU A 243 -15.38 20.41 8.63
C LEU A 243 -14.09 20.65 7.84
N ASP A 244 -13.66 21.91 7.72
CA ASP A 244 -12.40 22.26 7.05
C ASP A 244 -11.17 21.76 7.83
N HIS A 245 -11.30 21.61 9.14
CA HIS A 245 -10.28 21.07 10.04
C HIS A 245 -10.80 19.83 10.77
N ILE A 246 -9.95 18.82 10.89
CA ILE A 246 -10.22 17.58 11.60
C ILE A 246 -9.15 17.31 12.64
N ILE A 247 -9.54 16.68 13.71
CA ILE A 247 -8.59 16.23 14.73
C ILE A 247 -8.15 14.82 14.37
N VAL A 248 -6.85 14.66 14.11
CA VAL A 248 -6.20 13.37 13.88
C VAL A 248 -5.28 13.10 15.08
N GLY A 249 -5.73 12.23 15.98
CA GLY A 249 -5.11 12.08 17.30
C GLY A 249 -5.24 13.33 18.17
N LYS A 250 -4.14 14.08 18.33
CA LYS A 250 -4.08 15.35 19.07
C LYS A 250 -3.79 16.55 18.18
N THR A 251 -3.63 16.34 16.89
CA THR A 251 -3.22 17.35 15.93
C THR A 251 -4.43 17.83 15.13
N ASP A 252 -4.59 19.15 15.02
CA ASP A 252 -5.57 19.80 14.14
C ASP A 252 -4.98 19.89 12.74
N ILE A 253 -5.61 19.23 11.78
CA ILE A 253 -5.13 19.11 10.38
C ILE A 253 -6.22 19.61 9.44
N ASN A 254 -5.80 20.30 8.37
CA ASN A 254 -6.71 20.65 7.29
C ASN A 254 -7.26 19.38 6.63
N SER A 255 -8.58 19.24 6.60
CA SER A 255 -9.25 18.03 6.14
C SER A 255 -9.00 17.72 4.66
N ARG A 256 -8.88 18.76 3.83
CA ARG A 256 -8.59 18.58 2.39
C ARG A 256 -7.16 18.12 2.15
N ALA A 257 -6.20 18.60 2.93
CA ALA A 257 -4.82 18.14 2.90
C ALA A 257 -4.73 16.69 3.36
N TYR A 258 -5.43 16.33 4.46
CA TYR A 258 -5.50 14.96 4.93
C TYR A 258 -6.06 14.01 3.87
N VAL A 259 -7.15 14.38 3.21
CA VAL A 259 -7.75 13.56 2.13
C VAL A 259 -6.80 13.48 0.92
N ALA A 260 -6.06 14.57 0.63
CA ALA A 260 -5.09 14.60 -0.48
C ALA A 260 -3.92 13.63 -0.27
N SER A 261 -3.47 13.41 0.98
CA SER A 261 -2.38 12.47 1.29
C SER A 261 -2.69 11.00 0.93
N PHE A 262 -3.98 10.67 0.75
CA PHE A 262 -4.44 9.37 0.26
C PHE A 262 -4.70 9.35 -1.25
N GLY A 263 -4.13 10.28 -2.00
CA GLY A 263 -4.23 10.35 -3.47
C GLY A 263 -5.51 10.99 -4.00
N PHE A 264 -6.38 11.56 -3.15
CA PHE A 264 -7.59 12.25 -3.59
C PHE A 264 -7.37 13.75 -3.74
N LYS A 265 -7.00 14.20 -4.92
CA LYS A 265 -6.63 15.61 -5.20
C LYS A 265 -7.74 16.34 -5.96
N GLY A 266 -7.93 17.61 -5.63
CA GLY A 266 -8.82 18.51 -6.35
C GLY A 266 -10.27 18.00 -6.48
N PRO A 267 -10.77 17.79 -7.72
CA PRO A 267 -12.15 17.37 -7.97
C PRO A 267 -12.53 16.01 -7.39
N ASP A 268 -11.55 15.09 -7.17
CA ASP A 268 -11.82 13.75 -6.65
C ASP A 268 -12.44 13.79 -5.26
N GLN A 269 -12.09 14.80 -4.45
CA GLN A 269 -12.65 14.99 -3.11
C GLN A 269 -14.16 15.27 -3.12
N GLN A 270 -14.71 15.70 -4.25
CA GLN A 270 -16.14 15.99 -4.41
C GLN A 270 -16.93 14.81 -5.00
N LYS A 271 -16.28 13.69 -5.32
CA LYS A 271 -16.96 12.49 -5.78
C LYS A 271 -17.87 11.92 -4.69
N PRO A 272 -19.13 11.59 -4.98
CA PRO A 272 -20.00 10.88 -4.04
C PRO A 272 -19.42 9.51 -3.70
N ALA A 273 -19.53 9.10 -2.42
CA ALA A 273 -19.00 7.81 -1.95
C ALA A 273 -19.61 6.60 -2.68
N GLY A 274 -20.84 6.75 -3.20
CA GLY A 274 -21.54 5.69 -3.92
C GLY A 274 -20.97 5.37 -5.32
N VAL A 275 -20.21 6.29 -5.93
CA VAL A 275 -19.64 6.10 -7.29
C VAL A 275 -18.15 5.78 -7.26
N LEU A 276 -17.56 5.64 -6.10
CA LEU A 276 -16.14 5.30 -5.95
C LEU A 276 -15.86 3.90 -6.51
N SER A 277 -14.75 3.78 -7.25
CA SER A 277 -14.19 2.48 -7.65
C SER A 277 -13.79 1.65 -6.42
N GLY A 278 -13.50 0.36 -6.61
CA GLY A 278 -13.02 -0.50 -5.54
C GLY A 278 -11.76 0.07 -4.88
N GLY A 279 -10.78 0.49 -5.67
CA GLY A 279 -9.54 1.08 -5.17
C GLY A 279 -9.73 2.42 -4.46
N GLU A 280 -10.57 3.31 -5.01
CA GLU A 280 -10.90 4.56 -4.31
C GLU A 280 -11.58 4.30 -2.96
N ARG A 281 -12.43 3.27 -2.89
CA ARG A 281 -13.07 2.87 -1.63
C ARG A 281 -12.06 2.31 -0.63
N ASN A 282 -11.09 1.52 -1.08
CA ASN A 282 -10.01 1.01 -0.22
C ASN A 282 -9.17 2.15 0.35
N ARG A 283 -8.77 3.13 -0.46
CA ARG A 283 -8.05 4.32 0.01
C ARG A 283 -8.87 5.15 1.00
N LEU A 284 -10.17 5.29 0.77
CA LEU A 284 -11.07 5.98 1.71
C LEU A 284 -11.15 5.25 3.05
N ASN A 285 -11.29 3.92 3.03
CA ASN A 285 -11.32 3.11 4.24
C ASN A 285 -9.99 3.21 5.00
N LEU A 286 -8.87 3.19 4.29
CA LEU A 286 -7.55 3.41 4.89
C LEU A 286 -7.48 4.78 5.60
N ALA A 287 -7.92 5.85 4.93
CA ALA A 287 -7.96 7.19 5.53
C ALA A 287 -8.83 7.24 6.81
N LEU A 288 -9.99 6.58 6.79
CA LEU A 288 -10.87 6.49 7.95
C LEU A 288 -10.24 5.70 9.10
N THR A 289 -9.58 4.57 8.78
CA THR A 289 -8.87 3.74 9.77
C THR A 289 -7.78 4.54 10.47
N LEU A 290 -6.92 5.20 9.71
CA LEU A 290 -5.80 5.94 10.27
C LEU A 290 -6.24 7.21 11.03
N LYS A 291 -7.36 7.82 10.64
CA LYS A 291 -7.95 8.95 11.37
C LYS A 291 -8.39 8.58 12.80
N THR A 292 -8.82 7.36 13.02
CA THR A 292 -9.42 6.93 14.31
C THR A 292 -8.46 7.02 15.48
N GLY A 293 -7.15 6.82 15.25
CA GLY A 293 -6.12 7.12 16.26
C GLY A 293 -5.95 6.07 17.35
N GLY A 294 -6.17 4.80 17.05
CA GLY A 294 -5.85 3.67 17.94
C GLY A 294 -4.34 3.46 18.12
N ASN A 295 -3.95 2.61 19.07
CA ASN A 295 -2.56 2.23 19.30
C ASN A 295 -2.20 0.85 18.71
N VAL A 296 -3.18 0.14 18.17
CA VAL A 296 -2.99 -1.09 17.37
C VAL A 296 -3.82 -0.96 16.09
N LEU A 297 -3.15 -0.91 14.96
CA LEU A 297 -3.76 -0.81 13.64
C LEU A 297 -4.00 -2.21 13.07
N LEU A 298 -5.20 -2.46 12.56
CA LEU A 298 -5.53 -3.65 11.78
C LEU A 298 -5.81 -3.22 10.34
N LEU A 299 -4.92 -3.57 9.42
CA LEU A 299 -4.97 -3.17 8.02
C LEU A 299 -5.14 -4.41 7.13
N ASP A 300 -6.28 -4.52 6.45
CA ASP A 300 -6.57 -5.63 5.53
C ASP A 300 -6.34 -5.17 4.09
N GLU A 301 -5.28 -5.69 3.45
CA GLU A 301 -4.83 -5.36 2.10
C GLU A 301 -4.72 -3.85 1.82
N PRO A 302 -4.03 -3.07 2.68
CA PRO A 302 -3.97 -1.61 2.55
C PRO A 302 -3.18 -1.16 1.33
N THR A 303 -2.38 -2.05 0.75
CA THR A 303 -1.52 -1.78 -0.41
C THR A 303 -2.25 -1.86 -1.74
N ASN A 304 -3.42 -2.51 -1.78
CA ASN A 304 -4.19 -2.67 -3.01
C ASN A 304 -4.65 -1.32 -3.56
N ASP A 305 -4.44 -1.13 -4.87
CA ASP A 305 -4.84 0.06 -5.63
C ASP A 305 -4.23 1.39 -5.13
N LEU A 306 -3.13 1.34 -4.35
CA LEU A 306 -2.32 2.52 -4.02
C LEU A 306 -1.30 2.76 -5.12
N ASP A 307 -1.14 4.03 -5.53
CA ASP A 307 0.01 4.41 -6.34
C ASP A 307 1.31 4.36 -5.50
N VAL A 308 2.44 4.28 -6.19
CA VAL A 308 3.76 4.12 -5.55
C VAL A 308 4.10 5.24 -4.56
N GLU A 309 3.62 6.48 -4.79
CA GLU A 309 3.89 7.62 -3.90
C GLU A 309 3.07 7.50 -2.61
N THR A 310 1.77 7.21 -2.72
CA THR A 310 0.88 6.97 -1.56
C THR A 310 1.36 5.76 -0.75
N LEU A 311 1.81 4.71 -1.44
CA LEU A 311 2.33 3.50 -0.79
C LEU A 311 3.60 3.78 0.03
N ARG A 312 4.55 4.57 -0.52
CA ARG A 312 5.74 5.01 0.22
C ARG A 312 5.38 5.86 1.44
N SER A 313 4.44 6.80 1.26
CA SER A 313 3.97 7.62 2.39
C SER A 313 3.34 6.79 3.50
N LEU A 314 2.63 5.70 3.16
CA LEU A 314 2.09 4.75 4.13
C LEU A 314 3.20 3.95 4.83
N GLU A 315 4.20 3.49 4.09
CA GLU A 315 5.37 2.80 4.64
C GLU A 315 6.09 3.67 5.68
N ASP A 316 6.44 4.88 5.29
CA ASP A 316 7.15 5.83 6.17
C ASP A 316 6.30 6.17 7.40
N ALA A 317 4.98 6.34 7.24
CA ALA A 317 4.06 6.59 8.35
C ALA A 317 3.95 5.40 9.32
N LEU A 318 4.02 4.16 8.83
CA LEU A 318 4.02 2.96 9.68
C LEU A 318 5.35 2.77 10.40
N GLU A 319 6.48 3.05 9.77
CA GLU A 319 7.80 3.02 10.41
C GLU A 319 7.90 4.02 11.57
N GLU A 320 7.29 5.19 11.43
CA GLU A 320 7.26 6.24 12.47
C GLU A 320 6.18 6.00 13.53
N PHE A 321 5.25 5.07 13.30
CA PHE A 321 4.13 4.85 14.21
C PHE A 321 4.59 4.20 15.52
N PRO A 322 4.36 4.85 16.69
CA PRO A 322 4.84 4.34 17.98
C PRO A 322 3.98 3.21 18.56
N GLY A 323 2.89 2.83 17.88
CA GLY A 323 2.00 1.73 18.25
C GLY A 323 2.42 0.40 17.64
N CYS A 324 1.46 -0.49 17.46
CA CYS A 324 1.62 -1.76 16.76
C CYS A 324 0.73 -1.79 15.52
N ALA A 325 1.12 -2.55 14.51
CA ALA A 325 0.27 -2.81 13.37
C ALA A 325 0.21 -4.31 13.04
N VAL A 326 -0.95 -4.77 12.62
CA VAL A 326 -1.14 -6.10 12.02
C VAL A 326 -1.69 -5.87 10.64
N VAL A 327 -0.95 -6.30 9.63
CA VAL A 327 -1.21 -6.00 8.23
C VAL A 327 -1.36 -7.29 7.44
N ILE A 328 -2.52 -7.51 6.86
CA ILE A 328 -2.67 -8.52 5.82
C ILE A 328 -2.24 -7.88 4.51
N SER A 329 -1.24 -8.43 3.85
CA SER A 329 -0.82 -7.96 2.54
C SER A 329 -0.19 -9.06 1.69
N HIS A 330 -0.36 -8.95 0.39
CA HIS A 330 0.32 -9.74 -0.62
C HIS A 330 1.52 -8.99 -1.23
N ASP A 331 1.69 -7.71 -0.90
CA ASP A 331 2.84 -6.90 -1.32
C ASP A 331 4.07 -7.28 -0.49
N ARG A 332 4.92 -8.09 -1.09
CA ARG A 332 6.16 -8.61 -0.48
C ARG A 332 7.15 -7.48 -0.15
N TRP A 333 7.25 -6.47 -1.03
CA TRP A 333 8.13 -5.33 -0.82
C TRP A 333 7.71 -4.50 0.39
N PHE A 334 6.41 -4.24 0.49
CA PHE A 334 5.84 -3.55 1.64
C PHE A 334 6.12 -4.30 2.95
N LEU A 335 5.90 -5.63 2.96
CA LEU A 335 6.16 -6.46 4.13
C LEU A 335 7.65 -6.54 4.47
N ASP A 336 8.53 -6.56 3.47
CA ASP A 336 9.98 -6.59 3.72
C ASP A 336 10.50 -5.27 4.31
N LYS A 337 9.91 -4.15 3.89
CA LYS A 337 10.27 -2.82 4.41
C LYS A 337 9.69 -2.56 5.79
N THR A 338 8.44 -2.93 6.05
CA THR A 338 7.71 -2.46 7.24
C THR A 338 7.58 -3.52 8.33
N ALA A 339 7.44 -4.80 7.98
CA ALA A 339 7.17 -5.85 8.95
C ALA A 339 8.39 -6.19 9.80
N THR A 340 8.19 -6.26 11.10
CA THR A 340 9.16 -6.76 12.07
C THR A 340 8.96 -8.25 12.36
N HIS A 341 7.78 -8.76 12.06
CA HIS A 341 7.39 -10.15 12.24
C HIS A 341 6.49 -10.59 11.09
N ILE A 342 6.57 -11.85 10.74
CA ILE A 342 5.70 -12.48 9.74
C ILE A 342 4.89 -13.59 10.39
N LEU A 343 3.59 -13.58 10.15
CA LEU A 343 2.69 -14.68 10.44
C LEU A 343 2.24 -15.31 9.13
N ALA A 344 2.89 -16.39 8.74
CA ALA A 344 2.68 -17.03 7.44
C ALA A 344 1.84 -18.30 7.57
N TRP A 345 0.91 -18.47 6.66
CA TRP A 345 0.24 -19.75 6.49
C TRP A 345 1.17 -20.73 5.75
N GLU A 346 1.46 -21.86 6.39
CA GLU A 346 2.30 -22.95 5.84
C GLU A 346 1.54 -24.28 5.82
N GLY A 347 0.22 -24.21 5.67
CA GLY A 347 -0.62 -25.40 5.68
C GLY A 347 -0.34 -26.33 4.50
N THR A 348 -0.45 -27.63 4.76
CA THR A 348 -0.36 -28.71 3.80
C THR A 348 -1.68 -29.49 3.72
N GLU A 349 -1.75 -30.54 2.88
CA GLU A 349 -2.90 -31.44 2.88
C GLU A 349 -3.08 -32.17 4.22
N GLU A 350 -1.98 -32.44 4.92
CA GLU A 350 -1.96 -33.15 6.20
C GLU A 350 -2.26 -32.20 7.37
N GLU A 351 -1.73 -30.97 7.31
CA GLU A 351 -1.85 -29.93 8.33
C GLU A 351 -2.42 -28.62 7.73
N PRO A 352 -3.70 -28.57 7.32
CA PRO A 352 -4.25 -27.45 6.54
C PRO A 352 -4.38 -26.16 7.33
N GLY A 353 -4.38 -26.21 8.66
CA GLY A 353 -4.51 -25.05 9.56
C GLY A 353 -3.18 -24.55 10.12
N ARG A 354 -2.06 -25.00 9.58
CA ARG A 354 -0.74 -24.67 10.12
C ARG A 354 -0.33 -23.24 9.77
N TRP A 355 0.03 -22.47 10.83
CA TRP A 355 0.60 -21.13 10.73
C TRP A 355 1.98 -21.11 11.35
N TYR A 356 2.85 -20.27 10.82
CA TYR A 356 4.23 -20.11 11.30
C TYR A 356 4.49 -18.66 11.69
N TRP A 357 4.93 -18.48 12.94
CA TRP A 357 5.35 -17.18 13.46
C TRP A 357 6.86 -17.02 13.30
N PHE A 358 7.26 -15.93 12.66
CA PHE A 358 8.66 -15.62 12.38
C PHE A 358 8.99 -14.19 12.79
N GLU A 359 10.16 -13.98 13.42
CA GLU A 359 10.72 -12.68 13.76
C GLU A 359 11.67 -12.25 12.65
N GLY A 360 11.33 -11.19 11.92
CA GLY A 360 12.07 -10.65 10.78
C GLY A 360 11.16 -10.20 9.65
N GLY A 361 11.74 -9.64 8.58
CA GLY A 361 11.07 -9.21 7.37
C GLY A 361 10.72 -10.38 6.45
N PHE A 362 10.09 -10.04 5.32
CA PHE A 362 9.64 -11.04 4.36
C PHE A 362 10.80 -11.83 3.73
N SER A 363 11.88 -11.17 3.31
CA SER A 363 13.05 -11.83 2.71
C SER A 363 13.76 -12.79 3.68
N ASP A 364 13.81 -12.43 4.97
CA ASP A 364 14.39 -13.30 6.00
C ASP A 364 13.49 -14.52 6.25
N TYR A 365 12.17 -14.32 6.26
CA TYR A 365 11.21 -15.41 6.36
C TYR A 365 11.32 -16.39 5.18
N GLU A 366 11.39 -15.89 3.93
CA GLU A 366 11.54 -16.77 2.75
C GLU A 366 12.81 -17.61 2.84
N ARG A 367 13.93 -17.01 3.21
CA ARG A 367 15.20 -17.72 3.40
C ARG A 367 15.07 -18.79 4.48
N ASN A 368 14.48 -18.45 5.62
CA ASN A 368 14.23 -19.40 6.70
C ASN A 368 13.28 -20.53 6.25
N LYS A 369 12.23 -20.22 5.47
CA LYS A 369 11.31 -21.21 4.92
C LYS A 369 12.03 -22.24 4.04
N VAL A 370 12.92 -21.76 3.14
CA VAL A 370 13.74 -22.64 2.28
C VAL A 370 14.68 -23.52 3.12
N GLU A 371 15.33 -22.96 4.13
CA GLU A 371 16.23 -23.71 5.02
C GLU A 371 15.49 -24.80 5.81
N ARG A 372 14.27 -24.53 6.27
CA ARG A 372 13.47 -25.49 7.08
C ARG A 372 12.76 -26.55 6.25
N LEU A 373 12.21 -26.17 5.10
CA LEU A 373 11.29 -27.00 4.32
C LEU A 373 11.89 -27.46 2.98
N GLY A 374 13.09 -26.99 2.62
CA GLY A 374 13.77 -27.28 1.37
C GLY A 374 13.36 -26.38 0.20
N GLU A 375 14.10 -26.46 -0.90
CA GLU A 375 13.88 -25.61 -2.09
C GLU A 375 12.50 -25.83 -2.75
N ASP A 376 11.91 -27.02 -2.62
CA ASP A 376 10.58 -27.29 -3.14
C ASP A 376 9.47 -26.49 -2.42
N ALA A 377 9.70 -26.06 -1.18
CA ALA A 377 8.75 -25.22 -0.44
C ALA A 377 8.64 -23.78 -0.97
N ALA A 378 9.63 -23.34 -1.74
CA ALA A 378 9.61 -22.04 -2.43
C ALA A 378 8.81 -22.10 -3.76
N ARG A 379 8.45 -23.31 -4.22
CA ARG A 379 7.66 -23.46 -5.45
C ARG A 379 6.17 -23.32 -5.16
N PRO A 380 5.41 -22.69 -6.07
CA PRO A 380 3.96 -22.58 -5.91
C PRO A 380 3.30 -23.94 -5.80
N HIS A 381 2.58 -24.19 -4.72
CA HIS A 381 1.80 -25.40 -4.52
C HIS A 381 0.31 -25.09 -4.62
N ARG A 382 -0.44 -25.98 -5.28
CA ARG A 382 -1.90 -25.87 -5.30
C ARG A 382 -2.44 -26.13 -3.89
N VAL A 383 -3.14 -25.15 -3.32
CA VAL A 383 -3.86 -25.34 -2.06
C VAL A 383 -4.97 -26.37 -2.27
N THR A 384 -4.78 -27.55 -1.72
CA THR A 384 -5.80 -28.60 -1.68
C THR A 384 -6.41 -28.62 -0.28
N HIS A 385 -7.74 -28.62 -0.23
CA HIS A 385 -8.47 -28.71 1.03
C HIS A 385 -8.85 -30.15 1.29
N ARG A 386 -8.43 -30.68 2.43
CA ARG A 386 -8.85 -31.98 2.90
C ARG A 386 -10.38 -32.02 3.09
N ARG A 387 -11.06 -32.92 2.44
CA ARG A 387 -12.45 -33.24 2.77
C ARG A 387 -12.43 -34.14 4.02
N LEU A 388 -13.14 -33.76 5.07
CA LEU A 388 -13.35 -34.60 6.21
C LEU A 388 -14.08 -35.87 5.72
N ALA A 389 -13.49 -37.03 5.99
CA ALA A 389 -14.19 -38.28 5.84
C ALA A 389 -15.34 -38.31 6.85
N ARG A 390 -16.57 -38.48 6.39
CA ARG A 390 -17.69 -38.80 7.27
C ARG A 390 -17.52 -40.28 7.68
N ASP A 391 -17.23 -40.49 8.96
CA ASP A 391 -17.45 -41.80 9.60
C ASP A 391 -18.94 -42.03 9.77
#